data_3fdbf114733b5b7a79a6cbf34b2d8c4b
#
_entry.id   3fdbf114733b5b7a79a6cbf34b2d8c4b
#
_cell.length_a   1.000
_cell.length_b   1.000
_cell.length_c   1.000
_cell.angle_alpha   90.00
_cell.angle_beta   90.00
_cell.angle_gamma   90.00
#
_symmetry.space_group_name_H-M   'P 1'
#
loop_
_entity.id
_entity.type
_entity.pdbx_description
1 polymer ?
#
loop_
_entity_poly.entity_id
_entity_poly.type
_entity_poly.pdbx_seq_one_letter_code
_entity_poly.pdbx_strand_id
1 'polypeptide(L)'
;WLGTPHFGEAKALLANLTSDKWSNILNLKKKYGGDWILKGPGCLVSENNNLWLSNYSNGWLGTAGMGDVLTGIISGLWVSGSRSPFRSSVLLQKLCAIQFLEKNNGAGLTASDISKTIGTCLGFIK
;
A
#
# COMPACT_ATOMS: atom_id res chain seq x y z
N TRP A 1 -3.07 2.63 -15.54
CA TRP A 1 -2.03 1.64 -15.25
C TRP A 1 -1.54 1.79 -13.81
N LEU A 2 -1.44 0.66 -13.10
CA LEU A 2 -1.17 0.59 -11.67
C LEU A 2 -0.27 -0.60 -11.37
N GLY A 3 0.76 -0.40 -10.54
CA GLY A 3 1.59 -1.47 -10.03
C GLY A 3 1.78 -1.38 -8.51
N THR A 4 1.72 -2.53 -7.82
CA THR A 4 1.91 -2.61 -6.36
C THR A 4 3.00 -3.62 -5.99
N PRO A 5 4.24 -3.48 -6.53
CA PRO A 5 5.29 -4.44 -6.28
C PRO A 5 5.84 -4.34 -4.84
N HIS A 6 6.18 -5.48 -4.25
CA HIS A 6 7.16 -5.51 -3.18
C HIS A 6 8.58 -5.47 -3.75
N PHE A 7 9.60 -5.38 -2.88
CA PHE A 7 10.99 -5.26 -3.33
C PHE A 7 11.44 -6.36 -4.29
N GLY A 8 11.07 -7.62 -4.05
CA GLY A 8 11.41 -8.75 -4.92
C GLY A 8 10.76 -8.66 -6.30
N GLU A 9 9.49 -8.24 -6.36
CA GLU A 9 8.76 -8.01 -7.62
C GLU A 9 9.35 -6.83 -8.39
N ALA A 10 9.69 -5.74 -7.69
CA ALA A 10 10.35 -4.58 -8.30
C ALA A 10 11.72 -4.95 -8.90
N LYS A 11 12.47 -5.86 -8.23
CA LYS A 11 13.73 -6.40 -8.74
C LYS A 11 13.54 -7.16 -10.06
N ALA A 12 12.46 -7.90 -10.19
CA ALA A 12 12.15 -8.60 -11.45
C ALA A 12 11.74 -7.63 -12.57
N LEU A 13 11.12 -6.50 -12.24
CA LEU A 13 10.69 -5.48 -13.20
C LEU A 13 11.83 -4.56 -13.64
N LEU A 14 12.77 -4.28 -12.75
CA LEU A 14 13.91 -3.39 -12.99
C LEU A 14 15.20 -4.22 -13.11
N ALA A 15 15.91 -4.08 -14.22
CA ALA A 15 17.21 -4.75 -14.43
C ALA A 15 18.25 -4.34 -13.37
N ASN A 16 18.21 -3.07 -12.93
CA ASN A 16 19.09 -2.49 -11.92
C ASN A 16 18.24 -1.90 -10.80
N LEU A 17 18.13 -2.64 -9.69
CA LEU A 17 17.52 -2.14 -8.47
C LEU A 17 18.60 -1.49 -7.61
N THR A 18 18.31 -0.30 -7.08
CA THR A 18 19.19 0.41 -6.15
C THR A 18 18.74 0.19 -4.70
N SER A 19 19.58 0.55 -3.74
CA SER A 19 19.20 0.60 -2.33
C SER A 19 18.23 1.76 -2.03
N ASP A 20 18.19 2.75 -2.92
CA ASP A 20 17.31 3.91 -2.80
C ASP A 20 15.90 3.62 -3.36
N LYS A 21 14.91 3.57 -2.48
CA LYS A 21 13.51 3.34 -2.85
C LYS A 21 12.92 4.42 -3.76
N TRP A 22 13.37 5.68 -3.58
CA TRP A 22 12.90 6.81 -4.39
C TRP A 22 13.31 6.63 -5.85
N SER A 23 14.58 6.29 -6.07
CA SER A 23 15.10 5.99 -7.42
C SER A 23 14.36 4.81 -8.04
N ASN A 24 14.06 3.76 -7.27
CA ASN A 24 13.38 2.58 -7.78
C ASN A 24 11.95 2.89 -8.24
N ILE A 25 11.16 3.62 -7.46
CA ILE A 25 9.79 3.97 -7.86
C ILE A 25 9.77 4.91 -9.07
N LEU A 26 10.72 5.84 -9.17
CA LEU A 26 10.86 6.71 -10.33
C LEU A 26 11.28 5.94 -11.58
N ASN A 27 12.15 4.94 -11.44
CA ASN A 27 12.55 4.07 -12.54
C ASN A 27 11.39 3.18 -13.03
N LEU A 28 10.56 2.66 -12.12
CA LEU A 28 9.33 1.96 -12.48
C LEU A 28 8.40 2.86 -13.30
N LYS A 29 8.16 4.07 -12.81
CA LYS A 29 7.34 5.06 -13.51
C LYS A 29 7.90 5.45 -14.87
N LYS A 30 9.22 5.65 -14.97
CA LYS A 30 9.90 5.99 -16.23
C LYS A 30 9.82 4.85 -17.25
N LYS A 31 9.98 3.60 -16.79
CA LYS A 31 10.01 2.42 -17.68
C LYS A 31 8.62 1.99 -18.15
N TYR A 32 7.63 2.03 -17.27
CA TYR A 32 6.32 1.46 -17.52
C TYR A 32 5.19 2.48 -17.56
N GLY A 33 5.44 3.72 -17.15
CA GLY A 33 4.38 4.72 -16.96
C GLY A 33 3.51 4.44 -15.74
N GLY A 34 2.37 5.16 -15.64
CA GLY A 34 1.36 4.96 -14.62
C GLY A 34 1.80 5.35 -13.19
N ASP A 35 1.04 4.88 -12.23
CA ASP A 35 1.27 5.13 -10.81
C ASP A 35 1.63 3.83 -10.08
N TRP A 36 2.40 3.97 -9.00
CA TRP A 36 3.06 2.84 -8.36
C TRP A 36 2.98 2.90 -6.83
N ILE A 37 2.83 1.75 -6.20
CA ILE A 37 3.06 1.56 -4.77
C ILE A 37 4.22 0.58 -4.59
N LEU A 38 5.35 1.05 -4.08
CA LEU A 38 6.47 0.20 -3.70
C LEU A 38 6.29 -0.22 -2.24
N LYS A 39 5.84 -1.48 -2.07
CA LYS A 39 5.55 -2.06 -0.75
C LYS A 39 6.83 -2.32 0.06
N GLY A 40 6.70 -2.31 1.37
CA GLY A 40 7.77 -2.62 2.32
C GLY A 40 7.78 -1.67 3.51
N PRO A 41 8.73 -1.80 4.42
CA PRO A 41 8.94 -0.81 5.48
C PRO A 41 9.13 0.57 4.87
N GLY A 42 8.30 1.55 5.26
CA GLY A 42 8.26 2.84 4.57
C GLY A 42 7.72 2.69 3.14
N CYS A 43 6.46 2.31 3.00
CA CYS A 43 5.79 2.17 1.72
C CYS A 43 5.78 3.49 0.94
N LEU A 44 6.27 3.48 -0.30
CA LEU A 44 6.26 4.64 -1.19
C LEU A 44 5.09 4.56 -2.16
N VAL A 45 4.41 5.69 -2.35
CA VAL A 45 3.31 5.84 -3.30
C VAL A 45 3.67 6.94 -4.31
N SER A 46 3.64 6.60 -5.59
CA SER A 46 3.63 7.58 -6.69
C SER A 46 2.22 7.69 -7.21
N GLU A 47 1.62 8.86 -7.10
CA GLU A 47 0.24 9.11 -7.53
C GLU A 47 0.09 10.55 -8.01
N ASN A 48 -0.50 10.74 -9.19
CA ASN A 48 -0.75 12.08 -9.77
C ASN A 48 0.51 12.97 -9.78
N ASN A 49 1.66 12.42 -10.17
CA ASN A 49 2.97 13.08 -10.16
C ASN A 49 3.50 13.52 -8.78
N ASN A 50 2.90 13.07 -7.71
CA ASN A 50 3.40 13.28 -6.35
C ASN A 50 3.96 11.97 -5.79
N LEU A 51 4.91 12.11 -4.87
CA LEU A 51 5.48 11.00 -4.11
C LEU A 51 5.10 11.14 -2.64
N TRP A 52 4.63 10.04 -2.07
CA TRP A 52 4.20 9.95 -0.68
C TRP A 52 4.92 8.82 0.02
N LEU A 53 5.39 9.07 1.23
CA LEU A 53 5.99 8.06 2.09
C LEU A 53 5.04 7.77 3.25
N SER A 54 4.62 6.51 3.37
CA SER A 54 4.01 6.03 4.61
C SER A 54 5.11 5.56 5.55
N ASN A 55 5.37 6.30 6.60
CA ASN A 55 6.38 5.98 7.61
C ASN A 55 5.93 4.91 8.62
N TYR A 56 4.68 4.44 8.53
CA TYR A 56 4.20 3.35 9.35
C TYR A 56 4.75 2.03 8.83
N SER A 57 5.41 1.30 9.70
CA SER A 57 5.90 -0.05 9.44
C SER A 57 5.47 -0.96 10.58
N ASN A 58 4.84 -2.07 10.24
CA ASN A 58 4.47 -3.11 11.18
C ASN A 58 4.64 -4.46 10.49
N GLY A 59 5.33 -5.41 11.14
CA GLY A 59 5.60 -6.73 10.58
C GLY A 59 4.34 -7.50 10.17
N TRP A 60 3.22 -7.27 10.83
CA TRP A 60 1.94 -7.91 10.49
C TRP A 60 1.40 -7.52 9.12
N LEU A 61 1.76 -6.34 8.58
CA LEU A 61 1.41 -5.94 7.21
C LEU A 61 2.19 -6.72 6.14
N GLY A 62 3.18 -7.50 6.53
CA GLY A 62 3.91 -8.43 5.66
C GLY A 62 3.30 -9.84 5.58
N THR A 63 2.19 -10.11 6.27
CA THR A 63 1.55 -11.43 6.22
C THR A 63 0.91 -11.71 4.87
N ALA A 64 0.74 -13.00 4.56
CA ALA A 64 0.15 -13.44 3.30
C ALA A 64 -1.24 -12.83 3.05
N GLY A 65 -1.52 -12.45 1.81
CA GLY A 65 -2.79 -11.85 1.39
C GLY A 65 -2.91 -10.34 1.62
N MET A 66 -1.99 -9.70 2.34
CA MET A 66 -2.04 -8.24 2.58
C MET A 66 -1.92 -7.42 1.28
N GLY A 67 -1.16 -7.90 0.31
CA GLY A 67 -1.05 -7.29 -1.02
C GLY A 67 -2.36 -7.35 -1.80
N ASP A 68 -3.06 -8.49 -1.73
CA ASP A 68 -4.35 -8.69 -2.40
C ASP A 68 -5.43 -7.80 -1.79
N VAL A 69 -5.45 -7.69 -0.45
CA VAL A 69 -6.34 -6.76 0.26
C VAL A 69 -6.05 -5.32 -0.15
N LEU A 70 -4.78 -4.91 -0.21
CA LEU A 70 -4.40 -3.56 -0.67
C LEU A 70 -4.93 -3.30 -2.08
N THR A 71 -4.74 -4.24 -3.00
CA THR A 71 -5.22 -4.12 -4.38
C THR A 71 -6.75 -4.01 -4.43
N GLY A 72 -7.46 -4.78 -3.61
CA GLY A 72 -8.91 -4.70 -3.47
C GLY A 72 -9.38 -3.32 -2.96
N ILE A 73 -8.70 -2.77 -1.96
CA ILE A 73 -9.00 -1.43 -1.43
C ILE A 73 -8.78 -0.37 -2.50
N ILE A 74 -7.66 -0.42 -3.24
CA ILE A 74 -7.37 0.50 -4.34
C ILE A 74 -8.50 0.46 -5.36
N SER A 75 -8.88 -0.73 -5.80
CA SER A 75 -9.92 -0.92 -6.81
C SER A 75 -11.27 -0.35 -6.36
N GLY A 76 -11.66 -0.62 -5.10
CA GLY A 76 -12.87 -0.10 -4.50
C GLY A 76 -12.88 1.43 -4.43
N LEU A 77 -11.80 2.04 -3.96
CA LEU A 77 -11.67 3.49 -3.87
C LEU A 77 -11.64 4.14 -5.26
N TRP A 78 -11.00 3.50 -6.23
CA TRP A 78 -10.96 4.01 -7.60
C TRP A 78 -12.35 4.05 -8.23
N VAL A 79 -13.08 2.94 -8.15
CA VAL A 79 -14.46 2.84 -8.70
C VAL A 79 -15.40 3.81 -7.97
N SER A 80 -15.16 4.07 -6.69
CA SER A 80 -15.94 5.04 -5.90
C SER A 80 -15.62 6.52 -6.24
N GLY A 81 -14.70 6.78 -7.17
CA GLY A 81 -14.36 8.13 -7.60
C GLY A 81 -13.35 8.85 -6.69
N SER A 82 -12.58 8.13 -5.88
CA SER A 82 -11.51 8.74 -5.10
C SER A 82 -10.48 9.41 -6.01
N ARG A 83 -10.08 10.63 -5.65
CA ARG A 83 -9.04 11.38 -6.39
C ARG A 83 -7.62 10.88 -6.09
N SER A 84 -7.44 10.15 -5.01
CA SER A 84 -6.15 9.62 -4.56
C SER A 84 -6.29 8.18 -4.03
N PRO A 85 -6.74 7.23 -4.87
CA PRO A 85 -7.05 5.87 -4.42
C PRO A 85 -5.84 5.13 -3.85
N PHE A 86 -4.63 5.38 -4.37
CA PHE A 86 -3.40 4.71 -3.94
C PHE A 86 -3.00 5.14 -2.52
N ARG A 87 -2.84 6.44 -2.33
CA ARG A 87 -2.50 7.00 -1.03
C ARG A 87 -3.56 6.68 0.02
N SER A 88 -4.83 6.84 -0.34
CA SER A 88 -5.95 6.55 0.55
C SER A 88 -6.03 5.08 0.93
N SER A 89 -5.71 4.16 0.01
CA SER A 89 -5.72 2.72 0.30
C SER A 89 -4.60 2.31 1.26
N VAL A 90 -3.38 2.84 1.09
CA VAL A 90 -2.28 2.60 2.02
C VAL A 90 -2.62 3.13 3.41
N LEU A 91 -3.21 4.33 3.48
CA LEU A 91 -3.66 4.91 4.74
C LEU A 91 -4.76 4.08 5.40
N LEU A 92 -5.76 3.65 4.63
CA LEU A 92 -6.88 2.85 5.13
C LEU A 92 -6.40 1.49 5.66
N GLN A 93 -5.55 0.79 4.91
CA GLN A 93 -4.97 -0.47 5.37
C GLN A 93 -4.19 -0.30 6.68
N LYS A 94 -3.41 0.78 6.80
CA LYS A 94 -2.70 1.15 8.02
C LYS A 94 -3.66 1.39 9.20
N LEU A 95 -4.71 2.18 9.00
CA LEU A 95 -5.69 2.49 10.05
C LEU A 95 -6.40 1.23 10.53
N CYS A 96 -6.79 0.34 9.60
CA CYS A 96 -7.38 -0.96 9.95
C CYS A 96 -6.41 -1.81 10.78
N ALA A 97 -5.14 -1.85 10.41
CA ALA A 97 -4.11 -2.58 11.15
C ALA A 97 -3.93 -2.02 12.57
N ILE A 98 -3.83 -0.71 12.71
CA ILE A 98 -3.71 -0.04 14.03
C ILE A 98 -4.92 -0.38 14.89
N GLN A 99 -6.14 -0.19 14.37
CA GLN A 99 -7.37 -0.44 15.11
C GLN A 99 -7.50 -1.90 15.56
N PHE A 100 -7.11 -2.85 14.70
CA PHE A 100 -7.11 -4.27 15.06
C PHE A 100 -6.09 -4.57 16.16
N LEU A 101 -4.85 -4.11 15.98
CA LEU A 101 -3.75 -4.41 16.90
C LEU A 101 -3.97 -3.79 18.29
N GLU A 102 -4.54 -2.59 18.37
CA GLU A 102 -4.91 -1.97 19.64
C GLU A 102 -5.93 -2.81 20.41
N LYS A 103 -6.91 -3.40 19.71
CA LYS A 103 -7.93 -4.27 20.32
C LYS A 103 -7.43 -5.66 20.68
N ASN A 104 -6.33 -6.12 20.07
CA ASN A 104 -5.83 -7.49 20.19
C ASN A 104 -4.40 -7.56 20.79
N ASN A 105 -4.06 -6.63 21.68
CA ASN A 105 -2.78 -6.60 22.39
C ASN A 105 -1.56 -6.63 21.45
N GLY A 106 -1.66 -6.02 20.28
CA GLY A 106 -0.56 -5.86 19.33
C GLY A 106 -0.24 -7.09 18.48
N ALA A 107 -1.11 -8.11 18.43
CA ALA A 107 -0.80 -9.37 17.78
C ALA A 107 -1.93 -9.95 16.93
N GLY A 108 -1.59 -10.88 16.03
CA GLY A 108 -2.51 -11.78 15.36
C GLY A 108 -3.22 -11.21 14.12
N LEU A 109 -2.74 -10.09 13.53
CA LEU A 109 -3.37 -9.49 12.37
C LEU A 109 -3.25 -10.38 11.12
N THR A 110 -4.39 -10.66 10.48
CA THR A 110 -4.48 -11.35 9.19
C THR A 110 -5.09 -10.45 8.10
N ALA A 111 -4.96 -10.85 6.84
CA ALA A 111 -5.55 -10.12 5.72
C ALA A 111 -7.09 -10.02 5.83
N SER A 112 -7.76 -11.08 6.31
CA SER A 112 -9.21 -11.08 6.51
C SER A 112 -9.66 -10.11 7.62
N ASP A 113 -8.82 -9.84 8.61
CA ASP A 113 -9.13 -8.88 9.67
C ASP A 113 -9.14 -7.45 9.13
N ILE A 114 -8.22 -7.11 8.22
CA ILE A 114 -8.26 -5.83 7.49
C ILE A 114 -9.60 -5.69 6.77
N SER A 115 -10.01 -6.70 6.01
CA SER A 115 -11.26 -6.67 5.23
C SER A 115 -12.49 -6.46 6.12
N LYS A 116 -12.54 -7.08 7.30
CA LYS A 116 -13.62 -6.91 8.27
C LYS A 116 -13.63 -5.52 8.92
N THR A 117 -12.48 -4.90 9.06
CA THR A 117 -12.31 -3.62 9.75
C THR A 117 -12.48 -2.41 8.80
N ILE A 118 -12.37 -2.59 7.49
CA ILE A 118 -12.47 -1.52 6.49
C ILE A 118 -13.69 -0.64 6.69
N GLY A 119 -14.87 -1.23 6.90
CA GLY A 119 -16.11 -0.48 7.05
C GLY A 119 -16.09 0.54 8.17
N THR A 120 -15.44 0.21 9.29
CA THR A 120 -15.30 1.13 10.44
C THR A 120 -14.23 2.20 10.21
N CYS A 121 -13.23 1.91 9.37
CA CYS A 121 -12.13 2.84 9.09
C CYS A 121 -12.41 3.81 7.95
N LEU A 122 -13.35 3.49 7.03
CA LEU A 122 -13.67 4.33 5.87
C LEU A 122 -14.08 5.75 6.24
N GLY A 123 -14.72 5.94 7.38
CA GLY A 123 -15.13 7.25 7.87
C GLY A 123 -13.97 8.22 8.12
N PHE A 124 -12.76 7.71 8.36
CA PHE A 124 -11.58 8.53 8.67
C PHE A 124 -10.85 9.09 7.45
N ILE A 125 -11.15 8.58 6.26
CA ILE A 125 -10.47 8.99 5.01
C ILE A 125 -11.36 9.77 4.04
N LYS A 126 -12.53 10.13 4.48
CA LYS A 126 -13.47 10.97 3.69
C LYS A 126 -12.96 12.39 3.53
#